data_725ac27ac7eaafc43b407d9300bed7e1
#
_entry.id   725ac27ac7eaafc43b407d9300bed7e1
#
_cell.length_a   1.000
_cell.length_b   1.000
_cell.length_c   1.000
_cell.angle_alpha   90.00
_cell.angle_beta   90.00
_cell.angle_gamma   90.00
#
_symmetry.space_group_name_H-M   'P 1'
#
loop_
_entity.id
_entity.type
_entity.pdbx_description
1 polymer ?
#
loop_
_entity_poly.entity_id
_entity_poly.type
_entity_poly.pdbx_seq_one_letter_code
_entity_poly.pdbx_strand_id
1 'polypeptide(L)'
;MAYTSGTTSFDPNLNELVEEAYERCGRELRSGYDLRTARRSLNLLLTEWSNRGVNLWTMEQGAIQLYANQITYPLPINTVDLVETIVRTGEGQNQTDINISRISVSTYSTIPNKLATGRPIQIYIDRQGGQTYVFTGTLAANISSSATSIPMSSLTGIPYAGYANIGSETIYYYGTSTQAENVATGTSAYATLDNVVRGQNNTTASAHTSGATVSNTKFPNVTVWPAPDQGSISTPYYTLVYWRMRRMQDAGNGVNVEDIPYRFQEALISGLAYKLSMKVEGGLERMAMLKAQYDESWDLAAGEDREKAPIRFVPRQSFLGVNF
;
A
#
# COMPACT_ATOMS: atom_id res chain seq x y z
N MET A 1 -36.06 -27.17 -22.14
CA MET A 1 -35.78 -26.00 -21.29
C MET A 1 -34.40 -25.50 -21.65
N ALA A 2 -34.25 -24.20 -21.88
CA ALA A 2 -32.94 -23.63 -22.12
C ALA A 2 -32.23 -23.54 -20.73
N TYR A 3 -31.02 -24.09 -20.67
CA TYR A 3 -30.18 -23.98 -19.46
C TYR A 3 -29.33 -22.71 -19.59
N THR A 4 -29.12 -22.01 -18.47
CA THR A 4 -28.13 -20.94 -18.39
C THR A 4 -26.72 -21.51 -18.54
N SER A 5 -25.72 -20.68 -18.87
CA SER A 5 -24.33 -21.12 -19.03
C SER A 5 -23.75 -21.76 -17.74
N GLY A 6 -24.32 -21.42 -16.59
CA GLY A 6 -23.81 -21.89 -15.28
C GLY A 6 -22.48 -21.26 -14.87
N THR A 7 -21.99 -20.28 -15.64
CA THR A 7 -20.74 -19.57 -15.34
C THR A 7 -21.00 -18.09 -15.05
N THR A 8 -20.20 -17.50 -14.18
CA THR A 8 -20.22 -16.05 -13.83
C THR A 8 -18.84 -15.42 -14.04
N SER A 9 -17.95 -16.12 -14.76
CA SER A 9 -16.53 -15.76 -14.94
C SER A 9 -16.28 -15.05 -16.27
N PHE A 10 -17.06 -14.00 -16.55
CA PHE A 10 -16.71 -13.10 -17.65
C PHE A 10 -15.65 -12.13 -17.18
N ASP A 11 -14.40 -12.38 -17.56
CA ASP A 11 -13.25 -11.64 -17.12
C ASP A 11 -12.27 -11.45 -18.29
N PRO A 12 -12.56 -10.47 -19.16
CA PRO A 12 -11.80 -10.23 -20.38
C PRO A 12 -10.39 -9.77 -20.03
N ASN A 13 -9.42 -10.30 -20.74
CA ASN A 13 -8.03 -9.86 -20.62
C ASN A 13 -7.82 -8.47 -21.25
N LEU A 14 -6.67 -7.86 -20.97
CA LEU A 14 -6.35 -6.52 -21.47
C LEU A 14 -6.49 -6.39 -23.01
N ASN A 15 -6.12 -7.43 -23.77
CA ASN A 15 -6.20 -7.35 -25.24
C ASN A 15 -7.65 -7.29 -25.70
N GLU A 16 -8.53 -8.10 -25.12
CA GLU A 16 -9.96 -8.10 -25.43
C GLU A 16 -10.62 -6.76 -25.06
N LEU A 17 -10.26 -6.18 -23.92
CA LEU A 17 -10.72 -4.84 -23.51
C LEU A 17 -10.27 -3.75 -24.49
N VAL A 18 -9.03 -3.84 -24.95
CA VAL A 18 -8.47 -2.88 -25.91
C VAL A 18 -9.11 -3.03 -27.29
N GLU A 19 -9.32 -4.25 -27.75
CA GLU A 19 -10.01 -4.52 -29.03
C GLU A 19 -11.42 -3.93 -29.02
N GLU A 20 -12.22 -4.21 -28.01
CA GLU A 20 -13.56 -3.65 -27.85
C GLU A 20 -13.53 -2.10 -27.82
N ALA A 21 -12.57 -1.50 -27.12
CA ALA A 21 -12.44 -0.05 -27.07
C ALA A 21 -12.10 0.56 -28.45
N TYR A 22 -11.27 -0.10 -29.27
CA TYR A 22 -10.97 0.34 -30.63
C TYR A 22 -12.18 0.20 -31.55
N GLU A 23 -12.94 -0.91 -31.44
CA GLU A 23 -14.18 -1.11 -32.23
C GLU A 23 -15.21 -0.01 -31.93
N ARG A 24 -15.35 0.40 -30.68
CA ARG A 24 -16.21 1.55 -30.30
C ARG A 24 -15.73 2.87 -30.90
N CYS A 25 -14.44 3.04 -31.10
CA CYS A 25 -13.89 4.17 -31.84
C CYS A 25 -14.12 4.07 -33.37
N GLY A 26 -14.61 2.93 -33.87
CA GLY A 26 -14.81 2.67 -35.29
C GLY A 26 -13.55 2.24 -36.03
N ARG A 27 -12.61 1.62 -35.33
CA ARG A 27 -11.34 1.17 -35.85
C ARG A 27 -10.96 -0.20 -35.29
N GLU A 28 -10.28 -1.00 -36.11
CA GLU A 28 -9.69 -2.27 -35.67
C GLU A 28 -8.31 -2.06 -35.04
N LEU A 29 -7.99 -2.87 -34.04
CA LEU A 29 -6.63 -2.95 -33.47
C LEU A 29 -5.70 -3.63 -34.49
N ARG A 30 -4.74 -2.90 -35.06
CA ARG A 30 -3.90 -3.41 -36.17
C ARG A 30 -2.45 -3.61 -35.84
N SER A 31 -1.93 -2.97 -34.79
CA SER A 31 -0.49 -2.96 -34.53
C SER A 31 -0.12 -2.97 -33.06
N GLY A 32 1.10 -3.44 -32.76
CA GLY A 32 1.67 -3.36 -31.42
C GLY A 32 1.90 -1.91 -30.96
N TYR A 33 1.89 -0.94 -31.86
CA TYR A 33 1.91 0.49 -31.50
C TYR A 33 0.57 0.92 -30.91
N ASP A 34 -0.54 0.47 -31.51
CA ASP A 34 -1.88 0.77 -31.04
C ASP A 34 -2.10 0.20 -29.65
N LEU A 35 -1.67 -1.05 -29.42
CA LEU A 35 -1.72 -1.69 -28.09
C LEU A 35 -0.93 -0.91 -27.03
N ARG A 36 0.28 -0.44 -27.36
CA ARG A 36 1.08 0.38 -26.42
C ARG A 36 0.42 1.71 -26.13
N THR A 37 -0.21 2.32 -27.11
CA THR A 37 -0.94 3.60 -26.95
C THR A 37 -2.18 3.41 -26.11
N ALA A 38 -2.94 2.34 -26.34
CA ALA A 38 -4.08 1.98 -25.50
C ALA A 38 -3.70 1.73 -24.07
N ARG A 39 -2.66 0.93 -23.82
CA ARG A 39 -2.15 0.63 -22.49
C ARG A 39 -1.74 1.89 -21.71
N ARG A 40 -1.10 2.85 -22.37
CA ARG A 40 -0.79 4.16 -21.75
C ARG A 40 -2.06 4.94 -21.40
N SER A 41 -3.05 4.93 -22.30
CA SER A 41 -4.34 5.59 -22.07
C SER A 41 -5.11 4.95 -20.93
N LEU A 42 -5.06 3.63 -20.82
CA LEU A 42 -5.67 2.86 -19.75
C LEU A 42 -5.03 3.19 -18.38
N ASN A 43 -3.71 3.20 -18.29
CA ASN A 43 -3.01 3.60 -17.07
C ASN A 43 -3.37 5.02 -16.62
N LEU A 44 -3.53 5.96 -17.58
CA LEU A 44 -4.00 7.31 -17.27
C LEU A 44 -5.46 7.33 -16.81
N LEU A 45 -6.30 6.43 -17.33
CA LEU A 45 -7.69 6.28 -16.88
C LEU A 45 -7.76 5.73 -15.46
N LEU A 46 -7.00 4.67 -15.15
CA LEU A 46 -6.90 4.12 -13.80
C LEU A 46 -6.37 5.14 -12.78
N THR A 47 -5.40 5.97 -13.20
CA THR A 47 -4.92 7.09 -12.37
C THR A 47 -6.01 8.13 -12.13
N GLU A 48 -6.80 8.45 -13.14
CA GLU A 48 -7.96 9.35 -13.00
C GLU A 48 -8.99 8.78 -12.01
N TRP A 49 -9.29 7.48 -12.11
CA TRP A 49 -10.20 6.81 -11.19
C TRP A 49 -9.71 6.81 -9.74
N SER A 50 -8.42 6.63 -9.54
CA SER A 50 -7.80 6.76 -8.21
C SER A 50 -8.01 8.14 -7.57
N ASN A 51 -8.23 9.18 -8.38
CA ASN A 51 -8.49 10.55 -7.91
C ASN A 51 -9.98 10.86 -7.72
N ARG A 52 -10.90 9.98 -8.16
CA ARG A 52 -12.36 10.22 -8.07
C ARG A 52 -12.95 9.92 -6.68
N GLY A 53 -12.18 9.33 -5.78
CA GLY A 53 -12.61 9.09 -4.40
C GLY A 53 -12.32 7.67 -3.89
N VAL A 54 -13.11 7.24 -2.91
CA VAL A 54 -12.96 5.94 -2.26
C VAL A 54 -13.55 4.86 -3.15
N ASN A 55 -12.71 3.91 -3.55
CA ASN A 55 -13.10 2.72 -4.27
C ASN A 55 -13.05 1.53 -3.30
N LEU A 56 -14.19 0.89 -3.04
CA LEU A 56 -14.28 -0.17 -2.02
C LEU A 56 -13.34 -1.34 -2.30
N TRP A 57 -13.11 -1.71 -3.56
CA TRP A 57 -12.20 -2.81 -3.91
C TRP A 57 -10.72 -2.49 -3.67
N THR A 58 -10.37 -1.21 -3.47
CA THR A 58 -9.00 -0.82 -3.10
C THR A 58 -8.77 -0.77 -1.60
N MET A 59 -9.80 -1.08 -0.81
CA MET A 59 -9.72 -1.12 0.64
C MET A 59 -9.16 -2.45 1.12
N GLU A 60 -8.06 -2.41 1.82
CA GLU A 60 -7.40 -3.59 2.39
C GLU A 60 -7.15 -3.40 3.88
N GLN A 61 -7.36 -4.47 4.65
CA GLN A 61 -6.96 -4.52 6.05
C GLN A 61 -5.48 -4.89 6.15
N GLY A 62 -4.74 -4.16 6.96
CA GLY A 62 -3.37 -4.48 7.33
C GLY A 62 -3.17 -4.45 8.83
N ALA A 63 -2.06 -5.01 9.28
CA ALA A 63 -1.65 -4.99 10.67
C ALA A 63 -0.15 -4.74 10.78
N ILE A 64 0.24 -3.93 11.77
CA ILE A 64 1.64 -3.66 12.10
C ILE A 64 1.81 -3.89 13.59
N GLN A 65 2.77 -4.73 13.94
CA GLN A 65 3.17 -4.90 15.32
C GLN A 65 3.92 -3.65 15.81
N LEU A 66 3.51 -3.12 16.94
CA LEU A 66 4.14 -1.96 17.55
C LEU A 66 5.18 -2.39 18.58
N TYR A 67 6.31 -1.69 18.61
CA TYR A 67 7.45 -1.99 19.47
C TYR A 67 7.67 -0.85 20.46
N ALA A 68 8.09 -1.20 21.67
CA ALA A 68 8.39 -0.23 22.72
C ALA A 68 9.36 0.86 22.23
N ASN A 69 9.05 2.11 22.53
CA ASN A 69 9.81 3.32 22.18
C ASN A 69 9.92 3.62 20.66
N GLN A 70 9.30 2.84 19.79
CA GLN A 70 9.24 3.15 18.35
C GLN A 70 7.98 3.93 18.03
N ILE A 71 8.12 5.07 17.36
CA ILE A 71 6.99 5.94 17.03
C ILE A 71 6.57 5.86 15.56
N THR A 72 7.49 5.51 14.66
CA THR A 72 7.23 5.54 13.21
C THR A 72 7.35 4.16 12.60
N TYR A 73 6.35 3.80 11.80
CA TYR A 73 6.24 2.50 11.15
C TYR A 73 5.98 2.69 9.65
N PRO A 74 6.67 1.94 8.78
CA PRO A 74 6.42 2.02 7.35
C PRO A 74 5.12 1.32 6.98
N LEU A 75 4.40 1.93 6.04
CA LEU A 75 3.23 1.35 5.39
C LEU A 75 3.65 0.75 4.03
N PRO A 76 2.88 -0.17 3.46
CA PRO A 76 3.14 -0.65 2.10
C PRO A 76 3.22 0.48 1.09
N ILE A 77 4.16 0.38 0.12
CA ILE A 77 4.50 1.46 -0.83
C ILE A 77 3.31 1.95 -1.66
N ASN A 78 2.35 1.07 -1.90
CA ASN A 78 1.15 1.37 -2.67
C ASN A 78 0.00 1.95 -1.81
N THR A 79 0.26 2.31 -0.55
CA THR A 79 -0.73 2.93 0.33
C THR A 79 -0.98 4.38 -0.10
N VAL A 80 -2.24 4.70 -0.39
CA VAL A 80 -2.69 6.08 -0.68
C VAL A 80 -3.06 6.79 0.61
N ASP A 81 -3.85 6.12 1.47
CA ASP A 81 -4.29 6.67 2.75
C ASP A 81 -4.74 5.56 3.71
N LEU A 82 -4.87 5.90 5.00
CA LEU A 82 -5.54 5.06 5.98
C LEU A 82 -6.94 5.62 6.24
N VAL A 83 -7.95 4.76 6.21
CA VAL A 83 -9.35 5.16 6.42
C VAL A 83 -9.70 5.03 7.89
N GLU A 84 -9.48 3.85 8.46
CA GLU A 84 -9.71 3.57 9.87
C GLU A 84 -8.51 2.90 10.51
N THR A 85 -8.34 3.12 11.81
CA THR A 85 -7.23 2.57 12.56
C THR A 85 -7.63 2.27 14.01
N ILE A 86 -7.20 1.13 14.49
CA ILE A 86 -7.40 0.68 15.86
C ILE A 86 -6.08 0.14 16.43
N VAL A 87 -5.92 0.23 17.73
CA VAL A 87 -4.87 -0.49 18.45
C VAL A 87 -5.50 -1.70 19.12
N ARG A 88 -4.97 -2.86 18.78
CA ARG A 88 -5.35 -4.16 19.33
C ARG A 88 -4.39 -4.56 20.41
N THR A 89 -4.92 -5.05 21.53
CA THR A 89 -4.17 -5.67 22.63
C THR A 89 -4.73 -7.07 22.89
N GLY A 90 -3.89 -7.98 23.34
CA GLY A 90 -4.28 -9.35 23.61
C GLY A 90 -4.46 -10.20 22.36
N GLU A 91 -4.68 -11.49 22.56
CA GLU A 91 -4.84 -12.48 21.50
C GLU A 91 -6.09 -13.34 21.72
N GLY A 92 -6.63 -13.88 20.63
CA GLY A 92 -7.77 -14.79 20.65
C GLY A 92 -9.00 -14.17 21.33
N GLN A 93 -9.55 -14.86 22.31
CA GLN A 93 -10.76 -14.40 23.02
C GLN A 93 -10.52 -13.22 23.98
N ASN A 94 -9.27 -12.94 24.32
CA ASN A 94 -8.89 -11.81 25.20
C ASN A 94 -8.48 -10.56 24.40
N GLN A 95 -8.76 -10.56 23.10
CA GLN A 95 -8.49 -9.44 22.23
C GLN A 95 -9.36 -8.23 22.57
N THR A 96 -8.74 -7.07 22.67
CA THR A 96 -9.43 -5.79 22.85
C THR A 96 -8.99 -4.78 21.81
N ASP A 97 -9.93 -4.25 21.04
CA ASP A 97 -9.70 -3.26 19.99
C ASP A 97 -10.13 -1.88 20.48
N ILE A 98 -9.24 -0.92 20.37
CA ILE A 98 -9.48 0.47 20.81
C ILE A 98 -9.23 1.40 19.64
N ASN A 99 -10.22 2.21 19.30
CA ASN A 99 -10.10 3.21 18.25
C ASN A 99 -9.07 4.26 18.64
N ILE A 100 -8.24 4.63 17.68
CA ILE A 100 -7.26 5.72 17.81
C ILE A 100 -7.59 6.84 16.84
N SER A 101 -7.31 8.07 17.23
CA SER A 101 -7.65 9.24 16.45
C SER A 101 -6.53 9.62 15.49
N ARG A 102 -6.91 9.98 14.26
CA ARG A 102 -5.99 10.57 13.30
C ARG A 102 -5.83 12.05 13.56
N ILE A 103 -4.59 12.54 13.59
CA ILE A 103 -4.26 13.96 13.75
C ILE A 103 -3.56 14.51 12.50
N SER A 104 -3.63 15.82 12.34
CA SER A 104 -2.95 16.52 11.25
C SER A 104 -1.47 16.76 11.56
N VAL A 105 -0.69 17.12 10.52
CA VAL A 105 0.71 17.55 10.67
C VAL A 105 0.83 18.69 11.68
N SER A 106 -0.05 19.68 11.58
CA SER A 106 -0.04 20.85 12.47
C SER A 106 -0.28 20.45 13.92
N THR A 107 -1.27 19.59 14.17
CA THR A 107 -1.53 19.05 15.51
C THR A 107 -0.36 18.21 16.03
N TYR A 108 0.22 17.35 15.20
CA TYR A 108 1.38 16.56 15.58
C TYR A 108 2.60 17.45 15.91
N SER A 109 2.81 18.54 15.17
CA SER A 109 3.93 19.46 15.40
C SER A 109 3.84 20.16 16.74
N THR A 110 2.64 20.43 17.26
CA THR A 110 2.42 21.11 18.55
C THR A 110 2.63 20.20 19.77
N ILE A 111 2.78 18.89 19.59
CA ILE A 111 3.04 17.97 20.70
C ILE A 111 4.43 18.27 21.29
N PRO A 112 4.54 18.71 22.58
CA PRO A 112 5.81 19.11 23.15
C PRO A 112 6.79 17.94 23.30
N ASN A 113 6.32 16.81 23.79
CA ASN A 113 7.11 15.58 23.96
C ASN A 113 6.58 14.48 23.02
N LYS A 114 7.24 14.32 21.89
CA LYS A 114 6.90 13.30 20.90
C LYS A 114 7.34 11.89 21.30
N LEU A 115 8.26 11.80 22.28
CA LEU A 115 8.81 10.53 22.79
C LEU A 115 8.15 10.10 24.12
N ALA A 116 7.08 10.76 24.53
CA ALA A 116 6.29 10.29 25.67
C ALA A 116 5.84 8.85 25.42
N THR A 117 6.02 7.97 26.41
CA THR A 117 5.67 6.54 26.31
C THR A 117 4.31 6.26 26.91
N GLY A 118 3.62 5.29 26.35
CA GLY A 118 2.30 4.85 26.79
C GLY A 118 1.55 4.09 25.71
N ARG A 119 0.28 3.78 25.98
CA ARG A 119 -0.57 3.20 24.94
C ARG A 119 -0.83 4.24 23.83
N PRO A 120 -0.60 3.91 22.56
CA PRO A 120 -0.91 4.79 21.44
C PRO A 120 -2.40 5.17 21.40
N ILE A 121 -2.70 6.46 21.25
CA ILE A 121 -4.06 7.01 21.17
C ILE A 121 -4.28 7.87 19.94
N GLN A 122 -3.19 8.30 19.30
CA GLN A 122 -3.23 9.14 18.10
C GLN A 122 -2.27 8.64 17.04
N ILE A 123 -2.61 8.87 15.79
CA ILE A 123 -1.73 8.61 14.65
C ILE A 123 -1.61 9.83 13.75
N TYR A 124 -0.45 9.97 13.17
CA TYR A 124 -0.17 10.87 12.07
C TYR A 124 0.34 10.07 10.87
N ILE A 125 -0.13 10.40 9.67
CA ILE A 125 0.23 9.70 8.44
C ILE A 125 1.08 10.62 7.59
N ASP A 126 2.30 10.21 7.28
CA ASP A 126 3.16 10.85 6.30
C ASP A 126 3.06 10.11 4.97
N ARG A 127 2.36 10.74 4.02
CA ARG A 127 2.14 10.20 2.67
C ARG A 127 3.33 10.44 1.75
N GLN A 128 4.53 10.42 2.21
CA GLN A 128 5.73 10.69 1.40
C GLN A 128 5.76 9.77 0.17
N GLY A 129 4.96 10.12 -0.82
CA GLY A 129 4.68 9.28 -1.97
C GLY A 129 5.92 8.90 -2.76
N GLY A 130 6.34 7.65 -2.68
CA GLY A 130 7.10 6.94 -3.70
C GLY A 130 8.45 7.51 -4.13
N GLN A 131 9.01 8.49 -3.44
CA GLN A 131 10.38 8.90 -3.74
C GLN A 131 11.35 7.84 -3.24
N THR A 132 12.07 7.23 -4.15
CA THR A 132 13.21 6.39 -3.83
C THR A 132 14.18 7.21 -2.99
N TYR A 133 14.29 6.89 -1.72
CA TYR A 133 15.30 7.49 -0.88
C TYR A 133 16.62 6.82 -1.21
N VAL A 134 17.60 7.62 -1.55
CA VAL A 134 18.91 7.13 -1.94
C VAL A 134 19.76 6.91 -0.69
N PHE A 135 19.44 5.91 0.10
CA PHE A 135 20.46 5.25 0.84
C PHE A 135 20.96 4.09 -0.01
N THR A 136 22.23 4.07 -0.31
CA THR A 136 22.90 2.97 -0.97
C THR A 136 24.12 2.62 -0.16
N GLY A 137 24.13 1.44 0.44
CA GLY A 137 25.28 0.85 1.12
C GLY A 137 25.61 -0.51 0.53
N THR A 138 26.55 -1.18 1.12
CA THR A 138 26.93 -2.54 0.75
C THR A 138 27.00 -3.46 1.96
N LEU A 139 26.78 -4.74 1.76
CA LEU A 139 27.01 -5.75 2.79
C LEU A 139 28.51 -5.84 3.13
N ALA A 140 28.83 -5.81 4.41
CA ALA A 140 30.21 -5.99 4.88
C ALA A 140 30.64 -7.47 4.90
N ALA A 141 29.70 -8.41 5.00
CA ALA A 141 29.96 -9.85 5.02
C ALA A 141 28.85 -10.63 4.33
N ASN A 142 29.11 -11.92 4.06
CA ASN A 142 28.07 -12.82 3.55
C ASN A 142 26.99 -13.04 4.61
N ILE A 143 25.74 -13.12 4.16
CA ILE A 143 24.59 -13.40 5.02
C ILE A 143 23.80 -14.62 4.52
N SER A 144 23.27 -15.40 5.46
CA SER A 144 22.35 -16.50 5.15
C SER A 144 20.92 -15.99 4.92
N SER A 145 20.04 -16.81 4.37
CA SER A 145 18.62 -16.51 4.23
C SER A 145 17.89 -16.33 5.56
N SER A 146 18.45 -16.84 6.67
CA SER A 146 17.89 -16.75 8.02
C SER A 146 18.57 -15.71 8.91
N ALA A 147 19.49 -14.89 8.38
CA ALA A 147 20.19 -13.90 9.17
C ALA A 147 19.23 -12.84 9.74
N THR A 148 19.31 -12.60 11.05
CA THR A 148 18.52 -11.59 11.78
C THR A 148 19.29 -10.32 12.10
N SER A 149 20.58 -10.29 11.77
CA SER A 149 21.45 -9.12 11.82
C SER A 149 22.23 -9.06 10.51
N ILE A 150 22.29 -7.89 9.92
CA ILE A 150 22.91 -7.67 8.61
C ILE A 150 24.08 -6.71 8.74
N PRO A 151 25.30 -7.19 8.52
CA PRO A 151 26.49 -6.36 8.60
C PRO A 151 26.57 -5.44 7.38
N MET A 152 26.72 -4.14 7.65
CA MET A 152 26.78 -3.07 6.67
C MET A 152 28.17 -2.44 6.65
N SER A 153 28.62 -1.99 5.50
CA SER A 153 29.85 -1.21 5.39
C SER A 153 29.71 0.19 6.00
N SER A 154 28.51 0.75 6.04
CA SER A 154 28.20 2.04 6.64
C SER A 154 26.72 2.14 6.97
N LEU A 155 26.36 2.90 8.00
CA LEU A 155 24.98 3.27 8.34
C LEU A 155 24.64 4.73 8.01
N THR A 156 25.50 5.44 7.31
CA THR A 156 25.25 6.85 6.99
C THR A 156 23.95 7.00 6.18
N GLY A 157 23.02 7.79 6.75
CA GLY A 157 21.73 8.05 6.12
C GLY A 157 20.68 6.93 6.30
N ILE A 158 21.01 5.83 6.97
CA ILE A 158 20.03 4.77 7.25
C ILE A 158 19.14 5.20 8.42
N PRO A 159 17.79 5.13 8.28
CA PRO A 159 16.88 5.28 9.41
C PRO A 159 17.07 4.18 10.44
N TYR A 160 16.67 4.43 11.69
CA TYR A 160 16.73 3.45 12.76
C TYR A 160 15.87 2.20 12.50
N ALA A 161 14.82 2.33 11.77
CA ALA A 161 13.95 1.22 11.35
C ALA A 161 13.37 1.48 9.96
N GLY A 162 13.07 0.43 9.22
CA GLY A 162 12.46 0.56 7.91
C GLY A 162 12.64 -0.67 7.02
N TYR A 163 12.29 -0.50 5.76
CA TYR A 163 12.56 -1.50 4.74
C TYR A 163 13.85 -1.19 4.00
N ALA A 164 14.58 -2.24 3.65
CA ALA A 164 15.70 -2.17 2.74
C ALA A 164 15.61 -3.29 1.70
N ASN A 165 16.19 -3.06 0.53
CA ASN A 165 16.26 -4.04 -0.54
C ASN A 165 17.69 -4.53 -0.70
N ILE A 166 17.87 -5.84 -0.79
CA ILE A 166 19.14 -6.50 -1.10
C ILE A 166 18.92 -7.32 -2.37
N GLY A 167 19.34 -6.81 -3.51
CA GLY A 167 18.96 -7.39 -4.79
C GLY A 167 17.44 -7.36 -4.99
N SER A 168 16.82 -8.52 -5.17
CA SER A 168 15.37 -8.69 -5.31
C SER A 168 14.63 -8.93 -3.98
N GLU A 169 15.35 -9.10 -2.87
CA GLU A 169 14.76 -9.33 -1.55
C GLU A 169 14.49 -8.02 -0.83
N THR A 170 13.29 -7.89 -0.23
CA THR A 170 12.95 -6.83 0.72
C THR A 170 13.04 -7.37 2.13
N ILE A 171 13.72 -6.65 2.99
CA ILE A 171 13.84 -6.93 4.42
C ILE A 171 13.21 -5.79 5.22
N TYR A 172 12.69 -6.11 6.40
CA TYR A 172 12.36 -5.13 7.43
C TYR A 172 13.38 -5.22 8.55
N TYR A 173 13.88 -4.09 9.03
CA TYR A 173 14.81 -4.05 10.15
C TYR A 173 14.32 -3.06 11.20
N TYR A 174 14.65 -3.37 12.46
CA TYR A 174 14.36 -2.53 13.60
C TYR A 174 15.57 -2.45 14.51
N GLY A 175 16.27 -1.36 14.43
CA GLY A 175 17.51 -1.13 15.15
C GLY A 175 18.72 -1.07 14.23
N THR A 176 19.64 -0.23 14.61
CA THR A 176 20.95 -0.12 13.97
C THR A 176 22.00 -0.03 15.06
N SER A 177 23.05 -0.79 14.94
CA SER A 177 24.19 -0.75 15.88
C SER A 177 25.50 -0.56 15.14
N THR A 178 26.46 0.03 15.82
CA THR A 178 27.83 0.20 15.34
C THR A 178 28.79 -0.38 16.33
N GLN A 179 29.77 -1.16 15.85
CA GLN A 179 30.89 -1.62 16.63
C GLN A 179 32.15 -0.90 16.16
N ALA A 180 32.83 -0.24 17.10
CA ALA A 180 34.11 0.37 16.82
C ALA A 180 35.18 -0.70 16.57
N GLU A 181 36.18 -0.36 15.77
CA GLU A 181 37.34 -1.21 15.58
C GLU A 181 38.03 -1.47 16.91
N ASN A 182 38.32 -2.73 17.18
CA ASN A 182 39.09 -3.15 18.33
C ASN A 182 40.40 -3.79 17.84
N VAL A 183 41.46 -2.99 17.83
CA VAL A 183 42.79 -3.41 17.35
C VAL A 183 43.40 -4.52 18.25
N ALA A 184 43.03 -4.55 19.53
CA ALA A 184 43.54 -5.57 20.45
C ALA A 184 42.98 -6.97 20.19
N THR A 185 41.78 -7.06 19.66
CA THR A 185 41.11 -8.33 19.34
C THR A 185 41.07 -8.61 17.82
N GLY A 186 41.61 -7.71 16.97
CA GLY A 186 41.56 -7.83 15.53
C GLY A 186 40.14 -7.69 14.95
N THR A 187 39.21 -7.12 15.68
CA THR A 187 37.83 -6.93 15.24
C THR A 187 37.72 -5.64 14.44
N SER A 188 37.37 -5.73 13.17
CA SER A 188 37.11 -4.56 12.32
C SER A 188 35.86 -3.80 12.77
N ALA A 189 35.85 -2.48 12.56
CA ALA A 189 34.65 -1.69 12.72
C ALA A 189 33.56 -2.18 11.75
N TYR A 190 32.35 -2.38 12.23
CA TYR A 190 31.21 -2.71 11.40
C TYR A 190 29.94 -2.02 11.91
N ALA A 191 29.00 -1.92 11.03
CA ALA A 191 27.67 -1.41 11.31
C ALA A 191 26.66 -2.50 10.99
N THR A 192 25.58 -2.62 11.75
CA THR A 192 24.56 -3.65 11.53
C THR A 192 23.17 -3.07 11.47
N LEU A 193 22.34 -3.67 10.62
CA LEU A 193 20.90 -3.59 10.75
C LEU A 193 20.47 -4.74 11.65
N ASP A 194 19.73 -4.42 12.72
CA ASP A 194 19.39 -5.38 13.74
C ASP A 194 17.91 -5.77 13.67
N ASN A 195 17.57 -6.90 14.32
CA ASN A 195 16.21 -7.43 14.37
C ASN A 195 15.57 -7.52 12.98
N VAL A 196 16.28 -8.11 12.05
CA VAL A 196 15.88 -8.18 10.65
C VAL A 196 14.85 -9.28 10.43
N VAL A 197 13.75 -8.92 9.78
CA VAL A 197 12.74 -9.85 9.27
C VAL A 197 12.91 -9.94 7.76
N ARG A 198 13.18 -11.17 7.29
CA ARG A 198 13.55 -11.46 5.89
C ARG A 198 12.30 -11.67 5.01
N GLY A 199 12.48 -11.56 3.70
CA GLY A 199 11.45 -11.91 2.72
C GLY A 199 10.16 -11.10 2.80
N GLN A 200 10.24 -9.80 3.05
CA GLN A 200 9.08 -8.92 3.17
C GLN A 200 8.50 -8.54 1.80
N ASN A 201 7.27 -8.00 1.80
CA ASN A 201 6.58 -7.53 0.59
C ASN A 201 6.51 -8.58 -0.54
N ASN A 202 6.17 -9.82 -0.18
CA ASN A 202 6.07 -10.98 -1.10
C ASN A 202 7.38 -11.34 -1.80
N THR A 203 8.53 -10.97 -1.23
CA THR A 203 9.83 -11.42 -1.70
C THR A 203 10.29 -12.67 -0.94
N THR A 204 11.23 -13.42 -1.51
CA THR A 204 11.77 -14.63 -0.88
C THR A 204 13.11 -14.33 -0.22
N ALA A 205 13.27 -14.76 1.03
CA ALA A 205 14.53 -14.67 1.74
C ALA A 205 15.62 -15.52 1.05
N SER A 206 16.75 -14.93 0.73
CA SER A 206 17.88 -15.56 0.04
C SER A 206 19.22 -15.25 0.72
N ALA A 207 20.23 -16.06 0.45
CA ALA A 207 21.59 -15.74 0.87
C ALA A 207 22.18 -14.66 -0.04
N HIS A 208 22.93 -13.71 0.55
CA HIS A 208 23.61 -12.65 -0.19
C HIS A 208 25.09 -12.61 0.15
N THR A 209 25.91 -12.24 -0.84
CA THR A 209 27.36 -12.14 -0.70
C THR A 209 27.78 -10.77 -0.22
N SER A 210 28.94 -10.70 0.43
CA SER A 210 29.62 -9.44 0.75
C SER A 210 29.75 -8.56 -0.49
N GLY A 211 29.58 -7.25 -0.31
CA GLY A 211 29.57 -6.29 -1.42
C GLY A 211 28.24 -6.13 -2.14
N ALA A 212 27.22 -6.98 -1.83
CA ALA A 212 25.88 -6.80 -2.40
C ALA A 212 25.30 -5.45 -1.99
N THR A 213 24.68 -4.75 -2.95
CA THR A 213 24.08 -3.43 -2.72
C THR A 213 22.86 -3.55 -1.83
N VAL A 214 22.80 -2.71 -0.81
CA VAL A 214 21.64 -2.53 0.07
C VAL A 214 21.11 -1.12 -0.16
N SER A 215 19.86 -1.02 -0.56
CA SER A 215 19.19 0.26 -0.76
C SER A 215 17.90 0.29 0.02
N ASN A 216 17.49 1.45 0.48
CA ASN A 216 16.16 1.59 1.04
C ASN A 216 15.27 2.45 0.16
N THR A 217 13.96 2.18 0.24
CA THR A 217 12.93 2.93 -0.45
C THR A 217 12.15 3.72 0.59
N LYS A 218 11.84 4.96 0.27
CA LYS A 218 10.97 5.76 1.14
C LYS A 218 9.53 5.28 0.97
N PHE A 219 8.95 4.83 2.07
CA PHE A 219 7.56 4.37 2.14
C PHE A 219 6.68 5.44 2.79
N PRO A 220 5.38 5.47 2.52
CA PRO A 220 4.44 6.14 3.38
C PRO A 220 4.61 5.63 4.82
N ASN A 221 4.57 6.51 5.79
CA ASN A 221 4.77 6.14 7.18
C ASN A 221 3.55 6.51 8.03
N VAL A 222 3.31 5.71 9.05
CA VAL A 222 2.41 6.05 10.15
C VAL A 222 3.23 6.30 11.40
N THR A 223 2.99 7.42 12.05
CA THR A 223 3.60 7.77 13.33
C THR A 223 2.52 7.68 14.40
N VAL A 224 2.80 6.91 15.45
CA VAL A 224 1.90 6.75 16.60
C VAL A 224 2.33 7.66 17.75
N TRP A 225 1.39 8.11 18.54
CA TRP A 225 1.66 8.87 19.75
C TRP A 225 0.62 8.54 20.85
N PRO A 226 1.06 8.35 22.10
CA PRO A 226 2.44 8.21 22.60
C PRO A 226 3.21 7.04 21.97
N ALA A 227 4.53 7.04 22.13
CA ALA A 227 5.35 5.89 21.78
C ALA A 227 4.89 4.66 22.60
N PRO A 228 4.76 3.47 22.01
CA PRO A 228 4.40 2.28 22.76
C PRO A 228 5.32 2.06 23.95
N ASP A 229 4.75 1.77 25.11
CA ASP A 229 5.49 1.47 26.33
C ASP A 229 5.86 -0.01 26.47
N GLN A 230 5.22 -0.87 25.66
CA GLN A 230 5.37 -2.31 25.67
C GLN A 230 5.44 -2.89 24.26
N GLY A 231 5.99 -4.08 24.16
CA GLY A 231 6.08 -4.84 22.92
C GLY A 231 7.50 -4.96 22.38
N SER A 232 7.86 -6.18 21.98
CA SER A 232 9.10 -6.50 21.28
C SER A 232 8.81 -7.50 20.16
N ILE A 233 9.80 -7.84 19.33
CA ILE A 233 9.64 -8.84 18.29
C ILE A 233 9.24 -10.20 18.85
N SER A 234 9.82 -10.57 19.99
CA SER A 234 9.54 -11.86 20.65
C SER A 234 8.30 -11.86 21.54
N THR A 235 7.88 -10.70 22.01
CA THR A 235 6.73 -10.52 22.91
C THR A 235 5.86 -9.37 22.41
N PRO A 236 5.01 -9.61 21.40
CA PRO A 236 4.11 -8.61 20.88
C PRO A 236 3.11 -8.19 21.97
N TYR A 237 2.76 -6.90 22.01
CA TYR A 237 1.78 -6.39 22.95
C TYR A 237 0.71 -5.52 22.27
N TYR A 238 1.13 -4.55 21.47
CA TYR A 238 0.25 -3.71 20.70
C TYR A 238 0.35 -4.06 19.22
N THR A 239 -0.80 -4.13 18.54
CA THR A 239 -0.88 -4.26 17.09
C THR A 239 -1.73 -3.13 16.55
N LEU A 240 -1.17 -2.32 15.67
CA LEU A 240 -1.92 -1.36 14.88
C LEU A 240 -2.63 -2.10 13.75
N VAL A 241 -3.94 -2.20 13.82
CA VAL A 241 -4.77 -2.70 12.72
C VAL A 241 -5.35 -1.51 12.00
N TYR A 242 -5.24 -1.51 10.69
CA TYR A 242 -5.68 -0.40 9.87
C TYR A 242 -6.38 -0.88 8.61
N TRP A 243 -7.29 -0.07 8.10
CA TRP A 243 -7.86 -0.19 6.77
C TRP A 243 -7.24 0.88 5.90
N ARG A 244 -6.54 0.42 4.85
CA ARG A 244 -5.84 1.30 3.91
C ARG A 244 -6.52 1.32 2.57
N MET A 245 -6.48 2.45 1.92
CA MET A 245 -6.75 2.56 0.50
C MET A 245 -5.45 2.37 -0.26
N ARG A 246 -5.38 1.33 -1.09
CA ARG A 246 -4.22 1.07 -1.94
C ARG A 246 -4.36 1.71 -3.30
N ARG A 247 -3.26 1.94 -3.96
CA ARG A 247 -3.25 2.32 -5.37
C ARG A 247 -3.78 1.16 -6.21
N MET A 248 -4.58 1.46 -7.23
CA MET A 248 -4.96 0.48 -8.25
C MET A 248 -3.73 -0.03 -8.98
N GLN A 249 -3.74 -1.30 -9.36
CA GLN A 249 -2.65 -1.86 -10.16
C GLN A 249 -2.70 -1.28 -11.58
N ASP A 250 -1.56 -1.23 -12.23
CA ASP A 250 -1.45 -0.77 -13.61
C ASP A 250 -1.86 -1.88 -14.59
N ALA A 251 -2.15 -1.48 -15.82
CA ALA A 251 -2.41 -2.39 -16.92
C ALA A 251 -1.16 -3.18 -17.28
N GLY A 252 -1.01 -4.37 -16.76
CA GLY A 252 0.17 -5.24 -16.88
C GLY A 252 0.70 -5.46 -18.32
N ASN A 253 1.06 -6.68 -18.66
CA ASN A 253 1.75 -6.98 -19.94
C ASN A 253 0.84 -7.40 -21.11
N GLY A 254 -0.49 -7.34 -20.95
CA GLY A 254 -1.44 -7.64 -22.02
C GLY A 254 -2.19 -8.96 -21.87
N VAL A 255 -1.71 -9.86 -21.00
CA VAL A 255 -2.38 -11.13 -20.65
C VAL A 255 -2.97 -11.11 -19.23
N ASN A 256 -2.85 -9.98 -18.57
CA ASN A 256 -3.34 -9.81 -17.21
C ASN A 256 -4.80 -9.37 -17.24
N VAL A 257 -5.51 -9.73 -16.19
CA VAL A 257 -6.82 -9.19 -15.85
C VAL A 257 -6.62 -7.88 -15.09
N GLU A 258 -7.47 -6.91 -15.32
CA GLU A 258 -7.41 -5.61 -14.68
C GLU A 258 -7.86 -5.66 -13.21
N ASP A 259 -7.24 -4.85 -12.37
CA ASP A 259 -7.56 -4.74 -10.94
C ASP A 259 -8.83 -3.91 -10.69
N ILE A 260 -9.95 -4.36 -11.28
CA ILE A 260 -11.25 -3.71 -11.15
C ILE A 260 -12.37 -4.76 -10.97
N PRO A 261 -13.45 -4.44 -10.23
CA PRO A 261 -14.61 -5.30 -10.16
C PRO A 261 -15.33 -5.38 -11.51
N TYR A 262 -16.00 -6.51 -11.78
CA TYR A 262 -16.74 -6.75 -13.01
C TYR A 262 -17.73 -5.62 -13.37
N ARG A 263 -18.34 -4.97 -12.36
CA ARG A 263 -19.28 -3.85 -12.56
C ARG A 263 -18.68 -2.61 -13.22
N PHE A 264 -17.34 -2.46 -13.15
CA PHE A 264 -16.62 -1.34 -13.77
C PHE A 264 -16.07 -1.66 -15.16
N GLN A 265 -16.21 -2.87 -15.65
CA GLN A 265 -15.67 -3.26 -16.98
C GLN A 265 -16.25 -2.40 -18.09
N GLU A 266 -17.56 -2.17 -18.11
CA GLU A 266 -18.19 -1.31 -19.11
C GLU A 266 -17.70 0.14 -19.03
N ALA A 267 -17.55 0.69 -17.83
CA ALA A 267 -16.99 2.02 -17.61
C ALA A 267 -15.52 2.10 -18.07
N LEU A 268 -14.75 1.02 -17.87
CA LEU A 268 -13.35 0.94 -18.32
C LEU A 268 -13.26 0.97 -19.84
N ILE A 269 -14.03 0.13 -20.53
CA ILE A 269 -14.06 0.06 -22.01
C ILE A 269 -14.52 1.39 -22.60
N SER A 270 -15.61 1.95 -22.11
CA SER A 270 -16.15 3.24 -22.58
C SER A 270 -15.18 4.39 -22.31
N GLY A 271 -14.54 4.43 -21.12
CA GLY A 271 -13.54 5.41 -20.78
C GLY A 271 -12.26 5.29 -21.60
N LEU A 272 -11.83 4.06 -21.89
CA LEU A 272 -10.69 3.81 -22.78
C LEU A 272 -11.03 4.24 -24.21
N ALA A 273 -12.21 3.88 -24.74
CA ALA A 273 -12.67 4.29 -26.05
C ALA A 273 -12.73 5.82 -26.17
N TYR A 274 -13.25 6.52 -25.15
CA TYR A 274 -13.23 7.98 -25.11
C TYR A 274 -11.80 8.55 -25.19
N LYS A 275 -10.85 8.01 -24.41
CA LYS A 275 -9.45 8.47 -24.47
C LYS A 275 -8.75 8.13 -25.78
N LEU A 276 -9.11 7.04 -26.42
CA LEU A 276 -8.58 6.63 -27.72
C LEU A 276 -9.17 7.46 -28.86
N SER A 277 -10.44 7.86 -28.80
CA SER A 277 -11.09 8.67 -29.84
C SER A 277 -10.35 9.99 -30.12
N MET A 278 -9.66 10.54 -29.14
CA MET A 278 -8.81 11.72 -29.28
C MET A 278 -7.48 11.47 -30.02
N LYS A 279 -7.10 10.22 -30.21
CA LYS A 279 -5.79 9.81 -30.77
C LYS A 279 -5.92 9.08 -32.11
N VAL A 280 -7.11 8.60 -32.40
CA VAL A 280 -7.43 7.80 -33.60
C VAL A 280 -8.05 8.70 -34.67
N GLU A 281 -7.61 8.54 -35.90
CA GLU A 281 -8.17 9.28 -37.05
C GLU A 281 -9.65 8.92 -37.24
N GLY A 282 -10.51 9.93 -37.36
CA GLY A 282 -11.98 9.76 -37.43
C GLY A 282 -12.66 9.58 -36.07
N GLY A 283 -11.91 9.41 -34.97
CA GLY A 283 -12.48 9.20 -33.63
C GLY A 283 -13.19 10.43 -33.04
N LEU A 284 -12.84 11.64 -33.49
CA LEU A 284 -13.41 12.89 -32.98
C LEU A 284 -14.92 13.01 -33.20
N GLU A 285 -15.46 12.41 -34.29
CA GLU A 285 -16.89 12.42 -34.57
C GLU A 285 -17.72 11.68 -33.51
N ARG A 286 -17.12 10.64 -32.87
CA ARG A 286 -17.76 9.82 -31.84
C ARG A 286 -17.43 10.28 -30.42
N MET A 287 -16.49 11.21 -30.25
CA MET A 287 -15.93 11.58 -28.95
C MET A 287 -17.01 12.03 -27.95
N ALA A 288 -17.97 12.85 -28.39
CA ALA A 288 -19.01 13.35 -27.49
C ALA A 288 -19.94 12.23 -27.01
N MET A 289 -20.29 11.30 -27.89
CA MET A 289 -21.12 10.13 -27.57
C MET A 289 -20.39 9.18 -26.64
N LEU A 290 -19.11 8.87 -26.91
CA LEU A 290 -18.28 8.01 -26.08
C LEU A 290 -18.06 8.59 -24.67
N LYS A 291 -17.92 9.93 -24.59
CA LYS A 291 -17.83 10.60 -23.28
C LYS A 291 -19.13 10.45 -22.49
N ALA A 292 -20.28 10.69 -23.11
CA ALA A 292 -21.57 10.55 -22.44
C ALA A 292 -21.80 9.10 -21.95
N GLN A 293 -21.47 8.12 -22.77
CA GLN A 293 -21.54 6.70 -22.40
C GLN A 293 -20.60 6.36 -21.24
N TYR A 294 -19.37 6.90 -21.25
CA TYR A 294 -18.43 6.73 -20.16
C TYR A 294 -18.95 7.34 -18.84
N ASP A 295 -19.44 8.56 -18.89
CA ASP A 295 -19.95 9.26 -17.70
C ASP A 295 -21.15 8.48 -17.11
N GLU A 296 -22.09 8.02 -17.95
CA GLU A 296 -23.23 7.22 -17.53
C GLU A 296 -22.82 5.87 -16.92
N SER A 297 -21.95 5.11 -17.60
CA SER A 297 -21.50 3.80 -17.10
C SER A 297 -20.68 3.92 -15.83
N TRP A 298 -19.90 4.99 -15.69
CA TRP A 298 -19.19 5.31 -14.46
C TRP A 298 -20.15 5.59 -13.30
N ASP A 299 -21.15 6.44 -13.50
CA ASP A 299 -22.09 6.82 -12.46
C ASP A 299 -22.92 5.63 -11.98
N LEU A 300 -23.30 4.72 -12.88
CA LEU A 300 -23.97 3.48 -12.54
C LEU A 300 -23.07 2.57 -11.69
N ALA A 301 -21.84 2.35 -12.12
CA ALA A 301 -20.89 1.49 -11.41
C ALA A 301 -20.51 2.07 -10.03
N ALA A 302 -20.25 3.38 -9.96
CA ALA A 302 -19.93 4.06 -8.72
C ALA A 302 -21.13 4.13 -7.74
N GLY A 303 -22.35 4.17 -8.30
CA GLY A 303 -23.58 4.08 -7.51
C GLY A 303 -23.74 2.74 -6.79
N GLU A 304 -23.29 1.64 -7.42
CA GLU A 304 -23.31 0.29 -6.85
C GLU A 304 -22.10 0.01 -5.93
N ASP A 305 -21.00 0.73 -6.10
CA ASP A 305 -19.78 0.57 -5.28
C ASP A 305 -19.84 1.38 -3.98
N ARG A 306 -21.01 1.43 -3.36
CA ARG A 306 -21.22 2.07 -2.06
C ARG A 306 -21.43 1.04 -0.98
N GLU A 307 -20.97 1.37 0.22
CA GLU A 307 -21.30 0.58 1.40
C GLU A 307 -22.81 0.59 1.62
N LYS A 308 -23.43 -0.59 1.58
CA LYS A 308 -24.90 -0.76 1.77
C LYS A 308 -25.28 -1.09 3.22
N ALA A 309 -24.37 -0.81 4.18
CA ALA A 309 -24.67 -1.01 5.58
C ALA A 309 -25.76 -0.04 6.06
N PRO A 310 -26.79 -0.52 6.75
CA PRO A 310 -27.82 0.36 7.31
C PRO A 310 -27.19 1.24 8.41
N ILE A 311 -27.30 2.55 8.25
CA ILE A 311 -26.90 3.49 9.30
C ILE A 311 -27.90 3.37 10.43
N ARG A 312 -27.51 2.73 11.53
CA ARG A 312 -28.34 2.63 12.75
C ARG A 312 -27.82 3.63 13.77
N PHE A 313 -28.52 4.72 13.95
CA PHE A 313 -28.29 5.61 15.08
C PHE A 313 -28.83 4.95 16.36
N VAL A 314 -27.94 4.43 17.19
CA VAL A 314 -28.29 3.99 18.54
C VAL A 314 -28.00 5.16 19.47
N PRO A 315 -29.02 5.81 20.03
CA PRO A 315 -28.80 6.84 21.05
C PRO A 315 -28.04 6.22 22.21
N ARG A 316 -26.90 6.80 22.55
CA ARG A 316 -26.12 6.38 23.72
C ARG A 316 -26.94 6.82 24.96
N GLN A 317 -27.73 5.93 25.52
CA GLN A 317 -28.33 6.16 26.82
C GLN A 317 -27.19 6.11 27.85
N SER A 318 -26.74 7.27 28.29
CA SER A 318 -25.98 7.36 29.52
C SER A 318 -26.95 7.06 30.66
N PHE A 319 -26.85 5.88 31.24
CA PHE A 319 -27.49 5.62 32.54
C PHE A 319 -26.75 6.50 33.57
N LEU A 320 -27.33 7.65 33.86
CA LEU A 320 -27.08 8.33 35.12
C LEU A 320 -27.73 7.46 36.17
N GLY A 321 -26.95 6.61 36.82
CA GLY A 321 -27.39 5.90 38.01
C GLY A 321 -27.78 6.91 39.07
N VAL A 322 -29.07 7.08 39.27
CA VAL A 322 -29.60 7.76 40.46
C VAL A 322 -29.36 6.79 41.60
N ASN A 323 -28.34 7.02 42.38
CA ASN A 323 -28.22 6.40 43.71
C ASN A 323 -29.25 7.06 44.60
N PHE A 324 -30.24 6.30 45.03
CA PHE A 324 -31.06 6.57 46.22
C PHE A 324 -30.38 5.99 47.45
#